data_f2b83a74e342036f05ab42f537782b48
#
_entry.id   f2b83a74e342036f05ab42f537782b48
#
_cell.length_a   1.000
_cell.length_b   1.000
_cell.length_c   1.000
_cell.angle_alpha   90.00
_cell.angle_beta   90.00
_cell.angle_gamma   90.00
#
_symmetry.space_group_name_H-M   'P 1'
#
loop_
_entity.id
_entity.type
_entity.pdbx_description
1 polymer ?
#
loop_
_entity_poly.entity_id
_entity_poly.type
_entity_poly.pdbx_seq_one_letter_code
_entity_poly.pdbx_strand_id
1 'polypeptide(L)'
;MTGDNFPVAVSTPRGAQVYAASTPRREALNAIDDGLTQLFAVARRQGYDARLNYSDYTIFIARADRTKNSDGAYSPDIALGAAQYAGSVYDQGGFIYAAGLVLSYQPCAFVIADHERDWQRVANVVRFEGEHLVLYHNDRRRYQQTADHSRGGGHPILQ
;
A
#
# COMPACT_ATOMS: atom_id res chain seq x y z
N MET A 1 -3.81 -11.01 12.76
CA MET A 1 -3.19 -10.19 11.77
C MET A 1 -4.02 -8.96 11.45
N THR A 2 -4.71 -8.85 10.37
CA THR A 2 -5.67 -7.76 10.17
C THR A 2 -7.02 -8.15 10.74
N GLY A 3 -7.94 -7.18 10.96
CA GLY A 3 -9.32 -7.49 11.24
C GLY A 3 -10.05 -8.10 10.05
N ASP A 4 -9.45 -8.03 8.87
CA ASP A 4 -9.98 -8.61 7.65
C ASP A 4 -9.42 -10.00 7.40
N ASN A 5 -10.21 -10.81 6.70
CA ASN A 5 -9.81 -12.09 6.19
C ASN A 5 -9.60 -11.95 4.67
N PHE A 6 -8.51 -12.52 4.16
CA PHE A 6 -8.13 -12.43 2.75
C PHE A 6 -8.18 -13.81 2.08
N PRO A 7 -9.39 -14.37 1.89
CA PRO A 7 -9.51 -15.71 1.33
C PRO A 7 -9.24 -15.80 -0.18
N VAL A 8 -9.28 -14.68 -0.88
CA VAL A 8 -9.10 -14.67 -2.34
C VAL A 8 -7.64 -14.39 -2.65
N ALA A 9 -7.02 -15.26 -3.43
CA ALA A 9 -5.63 -15.12 -3.88
C ALA A 9 -5.63 -15.12 -5.41
N VAL A 10 -5.14 -14.03 -6.02
CA VAL A 10 -5.06 -13.87 -7.46
C VAL A 10 -3.77 -13.17 -7.82
N SER A 11 -3.42 -13.17 -9.11
CA SER A 11 -2.28 -12.39 -9.62
C SER A 11 -2.81 -11.35 -10.58
N THR A 12 -2.09 -10.20 -10.65
CA THR A 12 -2.38 -9.20 -11.67
C THR A 12 -1.89 -9.72 -13.04
N PRO A 13 -2.36 -9.13 -14.15
CA PRO A 13 -1.88 -9.53 -15.48
C PRO A 13 -0.36 -9.45 -15.63
N ARG A 14 0.30 -8.55 -14.92
CA ARG A 14 1.77 -8.41 -15.00
C ARG A 14 2.53 -9.19 -13.94
N GLY A 15 1.84 -9.86 -13.02
CA GLY A 15 2.46 -10.83 -12.12
C GLY A 15 2.59 -10.43 -10.67
N ALA A 16 2.02 -9.31 -10.24
CA ALA A 16 1.96 -8.97 -8.82
C ALA A 16 0.96 -9.90 -8.12
N GLN A 17 1.27 -10.27 -6.88
CA GLN A 17 0.39 -11.12 -6.07
C GLN A 17 -0.64 -10.26 -5.35
N VAL A 18 -1.91 -10.70 -5.37
CA VAL A 18 -2.99 -9.97 -4.71
C VAL A 18 -3.79 -10.92 -3.81
N TYR A 19 -4.00 -10.49 -2.58
CA TYR A 19 -4.90 -11.16 -1.63
C TYR A 19 -6.02 -10.20 -1.29
N ALA A 20 -7.25 -10.66 -1.31
CA ALA A 20 -8.41 -9.79 -1.13
C ALA A 20 -9.46 -10.42 -0.24
N ALA A 21 -10.27 -9.56 0.40
CA ALA A 21 -11.42 -9.99 1.18
C ALA A 21 -12.53 -10.54 0.29
N SER A 22 -12.65 -10.03 -0.92
CA SER A 22 -13.58 -10.53 -1.94
C SER A 22 -12.90 -10.47 -3.30
N THR A 23 -13.46 -11.17 -4.30
CA THR A 23 -12.84 -11.25 -5.63
C THR A 23 -12.70 -9.86 -6.25
N PRO A 24 -11.46 -9.42 -6.54
CA PRO A 24 -11.24 -8.12 -7.17
C PRO A 24 -11.77 -8.10 -8.61
N ARG A 25 -12.20 -6.92 -9.04
CA ARG A 25 -12.54 -6.72 -10.44
C ARG A 25 -11.27 -6.70 -11.28
N ARG A 26 -11.41 -7.03 -12.57
CA ARG A 26 -10.29 -6.93 -13.52
C ARG A 26 -9.70 -5.53 -13.52
N GLU A 27 -10.55 -4.50 -13.47
CA GLU A 27 -10.12 -3.11 -13.48
C GLU A 27 -9.26 -2.77 -12.26
N ALA A 28 -9.58 -3.37 -11.10
CA ALA A 28 -8.75 -3.20 -9.90
C ALA A 28 -7.36 -3.80 -10.10
N LEU A 29 -7.27 -4.99 -10.67
CA LEU A 29 -5.98 -5.63 -10.95
C LEU A 29 -5.17 -4.83 -11.96
N ASN A 30 -5.83 -4.29 -12.99
CA ASN A 30 -5.18 -3.41 -13.97
C ASN A 30 -4.69 -2.12 -13.31
N ALA A 31 -5.48 -1.54 -12.40
CA ALA A 31 -5.09 -0.33 -11.69
C ALA A 31 -3.88 -0.55 -10.79
N ILE A 32 -3.79 -1.72 -10.15
CA ILE A 32 -2.60 -2.10 -9.37
C ILE A 32 -1.37 -2.14 -10.29
N ASP A 33 -1.47 -2.80 -11.43
CA ASP A 33 -0.38 -2.84 -12.40
C ASP A 33 -0.01 -1.44 -12.88
N ASP A 34 -0.98 -0.57 -13.13
CA ASP A 34 -0.73 0.81 -13.55
C ASP A 34 0.04 1.59 -12.48
N GLY A 35 -0.33 1.42 -11.22
CA GLY A 35 0.37 2.05 -10.11
C GLY A 35 1.82 1.57 -10.01
N LEU A 36 2.04 0.27 -10.12
CA LEU A 36 3.40 -0.30 -10.13
C LEU A 36 4.20 0.15 -11.35
N THR A 37 3.58 0.22 -12.51
CA THR A 37 4.25 0.70 -13.72
C THR A 37 4.74 2.13 -13.54
N GLN A 38 3.91 3.01 -13.00
CA GLN A 38 4.29 4.40 -12.71
C GLN A 38 5.40 4.46 -11.67
N LEU A 39 5.31 3.65 -10.63
CA LEU A 39 6.32 3.56 -9.58
C LEU A 39 7.68 3.15 -10.17
N PHE A 40 7.70 2.11 -10.97
CA PHE A 40 8.95 1.61 -11.55
C PHE A 40 9.56 2.62 -12.51
N ALA A 41 8.74 3.32 -13.28
CA ALA A 41 9.22 4.34 -14.21
C ALA A 41 9.88 5.50 -13.46
N VAL A 42 9.25 6.00 -12.40
CA VAL A 42 9.81 7.11 -11.64
C VAL A 42 11.05 6.68 -10.85
N ALA A 43 11.06 5.45 -10.35
CA ALA A 43 12.22 4.91 -9.65
C ALA A 43 13.44 4.84 -10.58
N ARG A 44 13.25 4.36 -11.81
CA ARG A 44 14.33 4.29 -12.79
C ARG A 44 14.85 5.68 -13.17
N ARG A 45 13.98 6.66 -13.29
CA ARG A 45 14.39 8.05 -13.52
C ARG A 45 15.27 8.61 -12.41
N GLN A 46 15.07 8.11 -11.19
CA GLN A 46 15.87 8.48 -10.02
C GLN A 46 17.17 7.68 -9.89
N GLY A 47 17.40 6.74 -10.80
CA GLY A 47 18.58 5.87 -10.76
C GLY A 47 18.44 4.64 -9.89
N TYR A 48 17.25 4.31 -9.44
CA TYR A 48 16.97 3.14 -8.63
C TYR A 48 16.62 1.95 -9.52
N ASP A 49 17.08 0.75 -9.14
CA ASP A 49 16.88 -0.46 -9.96
C ASP A 49 16.54 -1.72 -9.16
N ALA A 50 16.58 -1.68 -7.82
CA ALA A 50 16.30 -2.85 -7.00
C ALA A 50 14.80 -2.99 -6.74
N ARG A 51 14.30 -4.22 -6.80
CA ARG A 51 12.90 -4.56 -6.52
C ARG A 51 11.91 -3.81 -7.42
N LEU A 52 12.20 -3.76 -8.72
CA LEU A 52 11.31 -3.14 -9.70
C LEU A 52 10.66 -4.16 -10.64
N ASN A 53 10.30 -5.32 -10.10
CA ASN A 53 9.53 -6.33 -10.82
C ASN A 53 8.18 -6.50 -10.17
N TYR A 54 7.15 -6.74 -10.98
CA TYR A 54 5.78 -6.93 -10.46
C TYR A 54 5.73 -8.10 -9.47
N SER A 55 6.46 -9.17 -9.74
CA SER A 55 6.51 -10.35 -8.87
C SER A 55 7.17 -10.09 -7.52
N ASP A 56 7.86 -8.98 -7.32
CA ASP A 56 8.41 -8.60 -6.03
C ASP A 56 7.33 -8.08 -5.07
N TYR A 57 6.12 -7.77 -5.57
CA TYR A 57 5.09 -7.05 -4.82
C TYR A 57 3.90 -7.93 -4.50
N THR A 58 3.44 -7.81 -3.27
CA THR A 58 2.21 -8.43 -2.79
C THR A 58 1.30 -7.35 -2.24
N ILE A 59 0.08 -7.26 -2.75
CA ILE A 59 -0.89 -6.26 -2.38
C ILE A 59 -2.11 -6.94 -1.74
N PHE A 60 -2.47 -6.50 -0.55
CA PHE A 60 -3.68 -6.94 0.14
C PHE A 60 -4.76 -5.88 -0.05
N ILE A 61 -5.96 -6.31 -0.43
CA ILE A 61 -7.11 -5.40 -0.57
C ILE A 61 -8.07 -5.70 0.57
N ALA A 62 -8.12 -4.79 1.54
CA ALA A 62 -8.99 -4.89 2.70
C ALA A 62 -10.34 -4.22 2.42
N ARG A 63 -11.37 -4.59 3.19
CA ARG A 63 -12.66 -3.93 3.07
C ARG A 63 -12.56 -2.48 3.50
N ALA A 64 -13.23 -1.60 2.77
CA ALA A 64 -13.36 -0.21 3.15
C ALA A 64 -14.55 -0.05 4.10
N ASP A 65 -14.29 -0.12 5.39
CA ASP A 65 -15.32 0.11 6.41
C ASP A 65 -15.23 1.55 6.88
N ARG A 66 -16.22 2.35 6.50
CA ARG A 66 -16.27 3.78 6.83
C ARG A 66 -17.30 4.10 7.91
N THR A 67 -17.72 3.12 8.66
CA THR A 67 -18.65 3.32 9.75
C THR A 67 -17.97 4.11 10.88
N LYS A 68 -18.62 5.14 11.37
CA LYS A 68 -18.13 5.86 12.56
C LYS A 68 -18.29 5.00 13.80
N ASN A 69 -17.26 4.98 14.62
CA ASN A 69 -17.33 4.36 15.93
C ASN A 69 -17.96 5.29 16.96
N SER A 70 -18.08 4.84 18.22
CA SER A 70 -18.79 5.57 19.27
C SER A 70 -18.13 6.89 19.68
N ASP A 71 -16.86 7.08 19.42
CA ASP A 71 -16.15 8.32 19.73
C ASP A 71 -16.14 9.31 18.57
N GLY A 72 -16.85 9.01 17.48
CA GLY A 72 -16.99 9.88 16.33
C GLY A 72 -15.91 9.73 15.27
N ALA A 73 -14.93 8.88 15.50
CA ALA A 73 -13.91 8.59 14.48
C ALA A 73 -14.46 7.57 13.47
N TYR A 74 -14.04 7.71 12.22
CA TYR A 74 -14.35 6.69 11.21
C TYR A 74 -13.55 5.44 11.49
N SER A 75 -14.15 4.29 11.26
CA SER A 75 -13.39 3.05 11.16
C SER A 75 -12.31 3.23 10.11
N PRO A 76 -11.12 2.68 10.34
CA PRO A 76 -10.08 2.77 9.33
C PRO A 76 -10.54 2.08 8.05
N ASP A 77 -10.13 2.62 6.93
CA ASP A 77 -10.36 1.97 5.64
C ASP A 77 -9.72 0.57 5.60
N ILE A 78 -8.80 0.33 6.52
CA ILE A 78 -8.13 -0.95 6.68
C ILE A 78 -8.31 -1.38 8.13
N ALA A 79 -8.97 -2.51 8.34
CA ALA A 79 -9.31 -3.00 9.67
C ALA A 79 -8.07 -3.63 10.35
N LEU A 80 -7.17 -2.78 10.82
CA LEU A 80 -5.94 -3.21 11.49
C LEU A 80 -5.93 -2.74 12.95
N GLY A 81 -5.58 -3.65 13.84
CA GLY A 81 -5.22 -3.28 15.21
C GLY A 81 -3.78 -2.79 15.28
N ALA A 82 -3.46 -2.05 16.34
CA ALA A 82 -2.14 -1.47 16.51
C ALA A 82 -1.00 -2.49 16.41
N ALA A 83 -1.21 -3.70 16.91
CA ALA A 83 -0.19 -4.74 16.91
C ALA A 83 0.18 -5.22 15.50
N GLN A 84 -0.74 -5.14 14.53
CA GLN A 84 -0.49 -5.62 13.19
C GLN A 84 0.39 -4.69 12.36
N TYR A 85 0.44 -3.41 12.68
CA TYR A 85 1.29 -2.50 11.96
C TYR A 85 2.38 -1.87 12.81
N ALA A 86 2.64 -2.46 13.96
CA ALA A 86 3.77 -2.07 14.81
C ALA A 86 5.06 -2.13 13.99
N GLY A 87 5.84 -1.07 14.06
CA GLY A 87 7.08 -0.96 13.30
C GLY A 87 6.90 -0.51 11.85
N SER A 88 5.68 -0.35 11.36
CA SER A 88 5.43 0.24 10.04
C SER A 88 5.49 1.77 10.11
N VAL A 89 5.46 2.43 8.96
CA VAL A 89 5.44 3.89 8.89
C VAL A 89 4.19 4.51 9.51
N TYR A 90 3.17 3.72 9.74
CA TYR A 90 1.90 4.17 10.32
C TYR A 90 1.74 3.77 11.78
N ASP A 91 2.81 3.29 12.42
CA ASP A 91 2.74 2.88 13.82
C ASP A 91 2.62 4.10 14.74
N GLN A 92 1.41 4.52 14.96
CA GLN A 92 1.08 5.69 15.78
C GLN A 92 0.18 5.33 16.95
N GLY A 93 0.17 4.06 17.34
CA GLY A 93 -0.51 3.61 18.56
C GLY A 93 -2.03 3.62 18.47
N GLY A 94 -2.60 3.46 17.29
CA GLY A 94 -4.04 3.48 17.13
C GLY A 94 -4.48 2.84 15.83
N PHE A 95 -5.59 3.35 15.29
CA PHE A 95 -6.08 2.95 13.99
C PHE A 95 -5.46 3.81 12.91
N ILE A 96 -5.26 3.23 11.74
CA ILE A 96 -4.86 3.99 10.57
C ILE A 96 -6.11 4.46 9.83
N TYR A 97 -6.00 5.65 9.27
CA TYR A 97 -7.04 6.24 8.43
C TYR A 97 -6.53 6.46 7.01
N ALA A 98 -5.35 5.94 6.72
CA ALA A 98 -4.77 6.02 5.40
C ALA A 98 -5.39 4.99 4.47
N ALA A 99 -5.37 5.27 3.18
CA ALA A 99 -5.86 4.33 2.17
C ALA A 99 -4.89 3.16 1.95
N GLY A 100 -3.69 3.23 2.52
CA GLY A 100 -2.70 2.17 2.43
C GLY A 100 -1.81 2.10 3.65
N LEU A 101 -1.19 0.94 3.85
CA LEU A 101 -0.29 0.67 4.95
C LEU A 101 0.76 -0.35 4.53
N VAL A 102 2.01 -0.02 4.72
CA VAL A 102 3.11 -0.97 4.46
C VAL A 102 3.13 -2.03 5.56
N LEU A 103 3.05 -3.29 5.17
CA LEU A 103 3.07 -4.44 6.08
C LEU A 103 4.45 -5.05 6.20
N SER A 104 5.21 -5.09 5.11
CA SER A 104 6.54 -5.69 5.08
C SER A 104 7.37 -5.05 3.98
N TYR A 105 8.64 -4.93 4.22
CA TYR A 105 9.59 -4.50 3.21
C TYR A 105 10.25 -5.68 2.49
N GLN A 106 10.24 -6.86 3.08
CA GLN A 106 10.83 -8.08 2.54
C GLN A 106 9.93 -9.29 2.84
N PRO A 107 9.13 -9.77 1.90
CA PRO A 107 8.90 -9.22 0.56
C PRO A 107 8.18 -7.87 0.60
N CYS A 108 8.16 -7.19 -0.55
CA CYS A 108 7.47 -5.91 -0.66
C CYS A 108 5.97 -6.14 -0.56
N ALA A 109 5.38 -5.82 0.58
CA ALA A 109 3.97 -6.10 0.83
C ALA A 109 3.30 -4.91 1.50
N PHE A 110 2.12 -4.56 1.01
CA PHE A 110 1.31 -3.53 1.64
C PHE A 110 -0.17 -3.83 1.44
N VAL A 111 -1.00 -3.20 2.27
CA VAL A 111 -2.45 -3.31 2.19
C VAL A 111 -3.03 -1.99 1.72
N ILE A 112 -4.04 -2.07 0.86
CA ILE A 112 -4.84 -0.92 0.43
C ILE A 112 -6.29 -1.18 0.78
N ALA A 113 -7.07 -0.11 0.91
CA ALA A 113 -8.51 -0.24 1.05
C ALA A 113 -9.15 -0.58 -0.30
N ASP A 114 -10.31 -1.22 -0.24
CA ASP A 114 -11.12 -1.40 -1.43
C ASP A 114 -11.76 -0.07 -1.80
N HIS A 115 -11.24 0.58 -2.83
CA HIS A 115 -11.73 1.87 -3.32
C HIS A 115 -12.85 1.72 -4.34
N GLU A 116 -13.48 0.55 -4.37
CA GLU A 116 -14.60 0.24 -5.26
C GLU A 116 -14.20 0.47 -6.73
N ARG A 117 -14.80 1.48 -7.38
CA ARG A 117 -14.57 1.75 -8.81
C ARG A 117 -13.69 2.97 -9.06
N ASP A 118 -13.05 3.49 -8.03
CA ASP A 118 -12.11 4.60 -8.19
C ASP A 118 -10.74 4.05 -8.57
N TRP A 119 -10.59 3.67 -9.82
CA TRP A 119 -9.37 3.01 -10.31
C TRP A 119 -8.16 3.95 -10.27
N GLN A 120 -8.37 5.24 -10.47
CA GLN A 120 -7.29 6.22 -10.37
C GLN A 120 -6.75 6.26 -8.94
N ARG A 121 -7.61 6.20 -7.95
CA ARG A 121 -7.19 6.18 -6.54
C ARG A 121 -6.45 4.89 -6.22
N VAL A 122 -6.91 3.75 -6.72
CA VAL A 122 -6.21 2.46 -6.54
C VAL A 122 -4.79 2.57 -7.10
N ALA A 123 -4.63 3.05 -8.32
CA ALA A 123 -3.32 3.22 -8.93
C ALA A 123 -2.43 4.18 -8.13
N ASN A 124 -2.98 5.30 -7.68
CA ASN A 124 -2.24 6.28 -6.90
C ASN A 124 -1.78 5.73 -5.56
N VAL A 125 -2.63 5.03 -4.84
CA VAL A 125 -2.28 4.45 -3.53
C VAL A 125 -1.18 3.41 -3.71
N VAL A 126 -1.29 2.56 -4.71
CA VAL A 126 -0.25 1.55 -5.00
C VAL A 126 1.08 2.23 -5.31
N ARG A 127 1.06 3.24 -6.18
CA ARG A 127 2.28 4.00 -6.51
C ARG A 127 2.89 4.65 -5.27
N PHE A 128 2.08 5.30 -4.46
CA PHE A 128 2.57 6.07 -3.32
C PHE A 128 3.06 5.17 -2.18
N GLU A 129 2.32 4.13 -1.84
CA GLU A 129 2.80 3.17 -0.83
C GLU A 129 4.03 2.42 -1.30
N GLY A 130 4.10 2.11 -2.59
CA GLY A 130 5.26 1.47 -3.19
C GLY A 130 6.53 2.33 -3.12
N GLU A 131 6.42 3.65 -3.03
CA GLU A 131 7.59 4.53 -2.90
C GLU A 131 8.42 4.20 -1.66
N HIS A 132 7.76 3.88 -0.55
CA HIS A 132 8.47 3.50 0.68
C HIS A 132 9.29 2.22 0.47
N LEU A 133 8.74 1.27 -0.27
CA LEU A 133 9.41 -0.01 -0.54
C LEU A 133 10.60 0.19 -1.48
N VAL A 134 10.43 1.00 -2.51
CA VAL A 134 11.52 1.33 -3.43
C VAL A 134 12.67 2.00 -2.67
N LEU A 135 12.37 2.98 -1.84
CA LEU A 135 13.40 3.68 -1.08
C LEU A 135 14.07 2.76 -0.05
N TYR A 136 13.31 1.90 0.59
CA TYR A 136 13.89 0.94 1.54
C TYR A 136 14.95 0.06 0.88
N HIS A 137 14.75 -0.35 -0.36
CA HIS A 137 15.67 -1.25 -1.07
C HIS A 137 16.76 -0.52 -1.86
N ASN A 138 16.59 0.77 -2.16
CA ASN A 138 17.49 1.51 -3.04
C ASN A 138 18.21 2.69 -2.38
N ASP A 139 17.59 3.32 -1.39
CA ASP A 139 18.12 4.54 -0.78
C ASP A 139 17.67 4.62 0.67
N ARG A 140 18.36 3.90 1.54
CA ARG A 140 18.01 3.79 2.96
C ARG A 140 17.99 5.13 3.67
N ARG A 141 18.88 6.03 3.30
CA ARG A 141 18.94 7.36 3.91
C ARG A 141 17.69 8.16 3.59
N ARG A 142 17.30 8.19 2.33
CA ARG A 142 16.08 8.88 1.89
C ARG A 142 14.84 8.22 2.46
N TYR A 143 14.84 6.89 2.55
CA TYR A 143 13.77 6.16 3.22
C TYR A 143 13.60 6.64 4.66
N GLN A 144 14.68 6.75 5.42
CA GLN A 144 14.63 7.19 6.82
C GLN A 144 14.15 8.64 6.95
N GLN A 145 14.47 9.49 5.99
CA GLN A 145 14.03 10.89 5.98
C GLN A 145 12.55 11.05 5.63
N THR A 146 11.95 10.11 4.90
CA THR A 146 10.61 10.26 4.33
C THR A 146 9.59 9.27 4.88
N ALA A 147 9.99 8.29 5.66
CA ALA A 147 9.09 7.26 6.17
C ALA A 147 8.12 7.79 7.22
N ASP A 148 8.50 8.80 7.97
CA ASP A 148 7.68 9.37 9.04
C ASP A 148 6.86 10.55 8.52
N HIS A 149 5.61 10.30 8.19
CA HIS A 149 4.68 11.31 7.68
C HIS A 149 4.27 12.34 8.73
N SER A 150 4.50 12.06 10.01
CA SER A 150 4.18 13.02 11.08
C SER A 150 5.06 14.28 11.02
N ARG A 151 6.17 14.22 10.28
CA ARG A 151 7.08 15.35 10.08
C ARG A 151 6.77 16.17 8.83
N GLY A 152 5.59 16.01 8.27
CA GLY A 152 5.14 16.79 7.14
C GLY A 152 5.53 16.24 5.77
N GLY A 153 6.09 15.05 5.71
CA GLY A 153 6.33 14.39 4.44
C GLY A 153 5.04 13.85 3.85
N GLY A 154 4.90 13.88 2.55
CA GLY A 154 3.73 13.37 1.86
C GLY A 154 4.09 12.84 0.48
N HIS A 155 3.16 12.14 -0.14
CA HIS A 155 3.33 11.67 -1.50
C HIS A 155 2.92 12.72 -2.51
N PRO A 156 3.56 12.77 -3.69
CA PRO A 156 4.63 11.87 -4.09
C PRO A 156 5.97 12.23 -3.49
N ILE A 157 6.76 11.22 -3.15
CA ILE A 157 8.16 11.37 -2.72
C ILE A 157 9.06 11.33 -3.95
N LEU A 158 8.77 10.43 -4.87
CA LEU A 158 9.49 10.26 -6.13
C LEU A 158 8.76 10.98 -7.25
N GLN A 159 9.48 11.73 -8.02
CA GLN A 159 8.95 12.46 -9.18
C GLN A 159 9.83 12.31 -10.41
#